data_0d6da5552836b66859bf584ce1fb8851
#
_entry.id   0d6da5552836b66859bf584ce1fb8851
#
_cell.length_a   1.000
_cell.length_b   1.000
_cell.length_c   1.000
_cell.angle_alpha   90.00
_cell.angle_beta   90.00
_cell.angle_gamma   90.00
#
_symmetry.space_group_name_H-M   'P 1'
#
loop_
_entity.id
_entity.type
_entity.pdbx_description
1 polymer ?
#
loop_
_entity_poly.entity_id
_entity_poly.type
_entity_poly.pdbx_seq_one_letter_code
_entity_poly.pdbx_strand_id
1 'polypeptide(L)'
;MDFANIAAQLNAGVILPEGIVIVTIMAVIVTDIIGGRGVTKWLPYLAIAGLLTAVADLFLQWGAANPISFLGSFNGDDLSIVFRGIIALSAAVTVPMCIRYVERSGTALAEFLAILLTATLGGMFLSGADELVTVFVSLETLSISSYLLTGYMKRDPRSNEAALKYLLIGAASAAIFLYGMSLLYGLSGGQTKLSAIAEQIALANDSAPIGLIIALVFVIAGIAFKVAAVPFHQWTPDVYEGSPTPVVAFLSVGSKTAGFALAIRLLLTAFPMVAEQWRFVFAALAILSMVLGNVVALAQTSMKRLLAYSSIGQAGIIMIGFIIGTDAGYSSVIFYLFIYLFMNLGAFTCVILFSLRTGTDQISEYSGLYQKDPLLTLCLSVCLLSLGGIPPLAGFFGKIYIFWAGWQAGAYTLVLVGLITSVISIYYYIR
;
A
#
# COMPACT_ATOMS: atom_id res chain seq x y z
N MET A 1 13.98 34.17 17.24
CA MET A 1 12.78 33.29 17.21
C MET A 1 12.60 32.70 18.59
N ASP A 2 11.42 32.93 19.20
CA ASP A 2 11.12 32.39 20.54
C ASP A 2 10.98 30.86 20.47
N PHE A 3 11.58 30.15 21.41
CA PHE A 3 11.52 28.68 21.49
C PHE A 3 10.09 28.15 21.56
N ALA A 4 9.20 28.93 22.21
CA ALA A 4 7.77 28.62 22.29
C ALA A 4 7.06 28.68 20.93
N ASN A 5 7.44 29.64 20.07
CA ASN A 5 6.90 29.74 18.71
C ASN A 5 7.39 28.62 17.79
N ILE A 6 8.65 28.19 17.95
CA ILE A 6 9.20 27.05 17.21
C ILE A 6 8.47 25.76 17.63
N ALA A 7 8.30 25.54 18.93
CA ALA A 7 7.60 24.35 19.44
C ALA A 7 6.13 24.30 18.99
N ALA A 8 5.44 25.45 18.96
CA ALA A 8 4.07 25.56 18.45
C ALA A 8 3.98 25.28 16.94
N GLN A 9 4.97 25.70 16.15
CA GLN A 9 5.04 25.44 14.70
C GLN A 9 5.45 24.00 14.36
N LEU A 10 6.21 23.35 15.24
CA LEU A 10 6.55 21.93 15.06
C LEU A 10 5.33 21.02 15.25
N ASN A 11 4.38 21.40 16.12
CA ASN A 11 3.15 20.62 16.40
C ASN A 11 3.40 19.11 16.43
N ALA A 12 4.36 18.68 17.24
CA ALA A 12 4.86 17.31 17.28
C ALA A 12 3.80 16.27 17.66
N GLY A 13 2.67 16.72 18.27
CA GLY A 13 1.53 15.85 18.59
C GLY A 13 0.94 15.16 17.36
N VAL A 14 0.94 15.80 16.20
CA VAL A 14 0.39 15.24 14.96
C VAL A 14 1.15 14.01 14.47
N ILE A 15 2.48 13.96 14.71
CA ILE A 15 3.35 12.82 14.34
C ILE A 15 3.65 11.89 15.52
N LEU A 16 2.91 12.00 16.61
CA LEU A 16 3.08 11.11 17.77
C LEU A 16 2.90 9.64 17.40
N PRO A 17 1.95 9.22 16.54
CA PRO A 17 1.85 7.84 16.08
C PRO A 17 3.14 7.31 15.44
N GLU A 18 3.79 8.11 14.58
CA GLU A 18 5.08 7.78 13.96
C GLU A 18 6.19 7.72 15.03
N GLY A 19 6.18 8.63 16.00
CA GLY A 19 7.08 8.61 17.16
C GLY A 19 6.95 7.34 17.98
N ILE A 20 5.74 6.84 18.20
CA ILE A 20 5.47 5.56 18.88
C ILE A 20 6.09 4.40 18.08
N VAL A 21 5.93 4.39 16.75
CA VAL A 21 6.53 3.36 15.90
C VAL A 21 8.05 3.41 15.96
N ILE A 22 8.67 4.60 15.93
CA ILE A 22 10.14 4.77 16.08
C ILE A 22 10.62 4.21 17.42
N VAL A 23 9.96 4.56 18.52
CA VAL A 23 10.28 4.04 19.86
C VAL A 23 10.11 2.52 19.87
N THR A 24 9.09 1.98 19.20
CA THR A 24 8.88 0.54 19.09
C THR A 24 10.02 -0.15 18.34
N ILE A 25 10.50 0.41 17.23
CA ILE A 25 11.67 -0.10 16.49
C ILE A 25 12.88 -0.17 17.41
N MET A 26 13.18 0.93 18.10
CA MET A 26 14.31 1.00 19.04
C MET A 26 14.16 0.00 20.18
N ALA A 27 12.95 -0.14 20.73
CA ALA A 27 12.67 -1.09 21.80
C ALA A 27 12.83 -2.55 21.33
N VAL A 28 12.41 -2.91 20.12
CA VAL A 28 12.61 -4.25 19.55
C VAL A 28 14.10 -4.57 19.41
N ILE A 29 14.88 -3.64 18.85
CA ILE A 29 16.34 -3.84 18.66
C ILE A 29 17.07 -3.93 20.01
N VAL A 30 16.82 -2.98 20.91
CA VAL A 30 17.48 -2.94 22.23
C VAL A 30 17.14 -4.16 23.06
N THR A 31 15.86 -4.58 23.04
CA THR A 31 15.39 -5.77 23.78
C THR A 31 16.06 -7.05 23.26
N ASP A 32 16.28 -7.17 21.95
CA ASP A 32 16.96 -8.32 21.35
C ASP A 32 18.45 -8.35 21.74
N ILE A 33 19.14 -7.19 21.68
CA ILE A 33 20.57 -7.08 22.02
C ILE A 33 20.82 -7.41 23.50
N ILE A 34 19.98 -6.89 24.41
CA ILE A 34 20.17 -7.06 25.85
C ILE A 34 19.66 -8.43 26.32
N GLY A 35 18.50 -8.87 25.82
CA GLY A 35 17.79 -10.04 26.33
C GLY A 35 18.20 -11.37 25.71
N GLY A 36 18.92 -11.36 24.60
CA GLY A 36 19.40 -12.54 23.90
C GLY A 36 18.24 -13.50 23.51
N ARG A 37 18.58 -14.80 23.30
CA ARG A 37 17.64 -15.80 22.78
C ARG A 37 16.37 -16.02 23.63
N GLY A 38 16.42 -15.70 24.94
CA GLY A 38 15.28 -15.91 25.85
C GLY A 38 14.12 -14.93 25.63
N VAL A 39 14.39 -13.77 25.06
CA VAL A 39 13.45 -12.65 24.91
C VAL A 39 12.86 -12.57 23.51
N THR A 40 13.48 -13.21 22.51
CA THR A 40 13.06 -13.15 21.11
C THR A 40 11.56 -13.46 20.89
N LYS A 41 10.98 -14.36 21.70
CA LYS A 41 9.55 -14.71 21.66
C LYS A 41 8.60 -13.56 22.04
N TRP A 42 9.08 -12.53 22.74
CA TRP A 42 8.28 -11.38 23.18
C TRP A 42 8.31 -10.22 22.19
N LEU A 43 9.28 -10.19 21.27
CA LEU A 43 9.45 -9.11 20.28
C LEU A 43 8.22 -8.89 19.39
N PRO A 44 7.52 -9.94 18.90
CA PRO A 44 6.28 -9.74 18.14
C PRO A 44 5.18 -9.05 18.93
N TYR A 45 5.02 -9.40 20.21
CA TYR A 45 4.02 -8.78 21.08
C TYR A 45 4.35 -7.30 21.33
N LEU A 46 5.63 -6.98 21.50
CA LEU A 46 6.10 -5.59 21.63
C LEU A 46 5.80 -4.79 20.36
N ALA A 47 6.10 -5.36 19.18
CA ALA A 47 5.80 -4.73 17.90
C ALA A 47 4.29 -4.50 17.70
N ILE A 48 3.45 -5.51 18.01
CA ILE A 48 1.99 -5.38 17.93
C ILE A 48 1.48 -4.32 18.90
N ALA A 49 1.95 -4.32 20.15
CA ALA A 49 1.53 -3.35 21.15
C ALA A 49 1.87 -1.92 20.71
N GLY A 50 3.07 -1.68 20.18
CA GLY A 50 3.46 -0.36 19.64
C GLY A 50 2.58 0.07 18.46
N LEU A 51 2.32 -0.83 17.52
CA LEU A 51 1.45 -0.52 16.37
C LEU A 51 0.01 -0.24 16.80
N LEU A 52 -0.55 -1.02 17.71
CA LEU A 52 -1.91 -0.78 18.21
C LEU A 52 -2.00 0.51 19.03
N THR A 53 -0.95 0.87 19.79
CA THR A 53 -0.89 2.15 20.49
C THR A 53 -0.84 3.31 19.50
N ALA A 54 -0.07 3.20 18.41
CA ALA A 54 -0.06 4.20 17.35
C ALA A 54 -1.44 4.35 16.68
N VAL A 55 -2.14 3.23 16.42
CA VAL A 55 -3.51 3.26 15.89
C VAL A 55 -4.48 3.92 16.88
N ALA A 56 -4.37 3.62 18.17
CA ALA A 56 -5.21 4.24 19.20
C ALA A 56 -4.99 5.76 19.26
N ASP A 57 -3.74 6.22 19.17
CA ASP A 57 -3.42 7.65 19.14
C ASP A 57 -3.99 8.33 17.88
N LEU A 58 -3.96 7.68 16.71
CA LEU A 58 -4.60 8.18 15.49
C LEU A 58 -6.11 8.42 15.69
N PHE A 59 -6.80 7.53 16.39
CA PHE A 59 -8.22 7.75 16.71
C PHE A 59 -8.45 8.94 17.64
N LEU A 60 -7.53 9.22 18.56
CA LEU A 60 -7.62 10.38 19.44
C LEU A 60 -7.37 11.70 18.70
N GLN A 61 -6.64 11.66 17.59
CA GLN A 61 -6.36 12.81 16.73
C GLN A 61 -7.49 13.13 15.73
N TRP A 62 -8.53 12.28 15.63
CA TRP A 62 -9.63 12.47 14.69
C TRP A 62 -10.33 13.81 14.88
N GLY A 63 -10.50 14.58 13.80
CA GLY A 63 -11.15 15.89 13.83
C GLY A 63 -10.31 16.99 14.51
N ALA A 64 -8.98 16.82 14.60
CA ALA A 64 -8.09 17.81 15.21
C ALA A 64 -8.17 19.16 14.47
N ALA A 65 -8.27 20.26 15.23
CA ALA A 65 -8.42 21.61 14.69
C ALA A 65 -7.19 22.12 13.91
N ASN A 66 -6.00 21.59 14.20
CA ASN A 66 -4.75 21.97 13.52
C ASN A 66 -3.94 20.71 13.13
N PRO A 67 -4.20 20.14 11.95
CA PRO A 67 -3.51 18.94 11.50
C PRO A 67 -2.11 19.18 10.92
N ILE A 68 -1.68 20.45 10.78
CA ILE A 68 -0.42 20.82 10.14
C ILE A 68 0.74 20.68 11.13
N SER A 69 1.82 20.04 10.72
CA SER A 69 3.03 19.79 11.51
C SER A 69 4.30 20.12 10.70
N PHE A 70 5.42 20.30 11.42
CA PHE A 70 6.74 20.55 10.82
C PHE A 70 6.74 21.64 9.75
N LEU A 71 6.25 22.84 10.11
CA LEU A 71 6.21 24.00 9.22
C LEU A 71 5.40 23.77 7.92
N GLY A 72 4.51 22.80 7.91
CA GLY A 72 3.68 22.43 6.77
C GLY A 72 4.25 21.34 5.87
N SER A 73 5.31 20.63 6.30
CA SER A 73 5.82 19.47 5.56
C SER A 73 4.94 18.24 5.72
N PHE A 74 4.12 18.21 6.79
CA PHE A 74 3.24 17.09 7.10
C PHE A 74 1.84 17.56 7.48
N ASN A 75 0.82 16.92 6.91
CA ASN A 75 -0.60 17.18 7.18
C ASN A 75 -1.27 15.91 7.72
N GLY A 76 -1.64 15.95 9.01
CA GLY A 76 -2.34 14.87 9.72
C GLY A 76 -3.86 15.00 9.67
N ASP A 77 -4.42 15.41 8.54
CA ASP A 77 -5.86 15.48 8.32
C ASP A 77 -6.56 14.11 8.43
N ASP A 78 -7.89 14.09 8.47
CA ASP A 78 -8.68 12.85 8.63
C ASP A 78 -8.36 11.82 7.54
N LEU A 79 -8.07 12.26 6.31
CA LEU A 79 -7.63 11.39 5.23
C LEU A 79 -6.31 10.69 5.60
N SER A 80 -5.32 11.45 6.05
CA SER A 80 -4.04 10.92 6.50
C SER A 80 -4.22 9.95 7.68
N ILE A 81 -5.07 10.30 8.67
CA ILE A 81 -5.34 9.46 9.84
C ILE A 81 -5.84 8.07 9.41
N VAL A 82 -6.80 8.00 8.50
CA VAL A 82 -7.34 6.73 8.03
C VAL A 82 -6.30 5.90 7.29
N PHE A 83 -5.54 6.50 6.36
CA PHE A 83 -4.51 5.77 5.62
C PHE A 83 -3.39 5.27 6.55
N ARG A 84 -2.91 6.09 7.48
CA ARG A 84 -1.95 5.70 8.52
C ARG A 84 -2.46 4.54 9.36
N GLY A 85 -3.74 4.60 9.77
CA GLY A 85 -4.41 3.54 10.52
C GLY A 85 -4.45 2.21 9.77
N ILE A 86 -4.86 2.21 8.49
CA ILE A 86 -4.88 1.00 7.66
C ILE A 86 -3.48 0.41 7.48
N ILE A 87 -2.46 1.25 7.26
CA ILE A 87 -1.07 0.82 7.10
C ILE A 87 -0.54 0.20 8.40
N ALA A 88 -0.73 0.85 9.55
CA ALA A 88 -0.31 0.34 10.84
C ALA A 88 -1.04 -0.97 11.21
N LEU A 89 -2.36 -1.06 10.96
CA LEU A 89 -3.14 -2.28 11.15
C LEU A 89 -2.66 -3.41 10.23
N SER A 90 -2.33 -3.11 8.97
CA SER A 90 -1.80 -4.13 8.06
C SER A 90 -0.49 -4.72 8.56
N ALA A 91 0.40 -3.90 9.12
CA ALA A 91 1.63 -4.35 9.75
C ALA A 91 1.34 -5.16 11.02
N ALA A 92 0.44 -4.69 11.90
CA ALA A 92 0.07 -5.40 13.12
C ALA A 92 -0.49 -6.80 12.85
N VAL A 93 -1.31 -6.97 11.81
CA VAL A 93 -1.82 -8.28 11.38
C VAL A 93 -0.72 -9.12 10.70
N THR A 94 0.26 -8.51 10.06
CA THR A 94 1.37 -9.21 9.42
C THR A 94 2.38 -9.75 10.44
N VAL A 95 2.62 -9.07 11.57
CA VAL A 95 3.60 -9.51 12.59
C VAL A 95 3.39 -10.95 13.05
N PRO A 96 2.17 -11.42 13.42
CA PRO A 96 1.95 -12.82 13.80
C PRO A 96 2.29 -13.82 12.69
N MET A 97 2.09 -13.44 11.42
CA MET A 97 2.42 -14.29 10.27
C MET A 97 3.94 -14.53 10.14
N CYS A 98 4.75 -13.56 10.61
CA CYS A 98 6.20 -13.63 10.54
C CYS A 98 6.79 -14.65 11.52
N ILE A 99 6.18 -14.88 12.70
CA ILE A 99 6.78 -15.61 13.81
C ILE A 99 7.28 -16.99 13.35
N ARG A 100 6.37 -17.87 12.99
CA ARG A 100 6.72 -19.25 12.58
C ARG A 100 7.47 -19.30 11.26
N TYR A 101 7.21 -18.34 10.35
CA TYR A 101 7.86 -18.29 9.05
C TYR A 101 9.34 -17.97 9.17
N VAL A 102 9.69 -16.95 9.97
CA VAL A 102 11.07 -16.51 10.20
C VAL A 102 11.82 -17.51 11.08
N GLU A 103 11.20 -18.05 12.13
CA GLU A 103 11.79 -19.11 12.97
C GLU A 103 12.22 -20.32 12.14
N ARG A 104 11.34 -20.78 11.22
CA ARG A 104 11.64 -21.94 10.37
C ARG A 104 12.79 -21.68 9.39
N SER A 105 12.99 -20.45 8.94
CA SER A 105 14.08 -20.08 8.04
C SER A 105 15.43 -19.94 8.74
N GLY A 106 15.45 -19.88 10.09
CA GLY A 106 16.65 -19.69 10.89
C GLY A 106 17.27 -18.29 10.75
N THR A 107 16.45 -17.29 10.39
CA THR A 107 16.87 -15.89 10.27
C THR A 107 16.50 -15.10 11.53
N ALA A 108 17.08 -13.90 11.71
CA ALA A 108 16.85 -13.06 12.89
C ALA A 108 15.47 -12.40 12.84
N LEU A 109 14.61 -12.69 13.84
CA LEU A 109 13.26 -12.14 13.91
C LEU A 109 13.25 -10.64 14.25
N ALA A 110 14.15 -10.20 15.15
CA ALA A 110 14.24 -8.80 15.57
C ALA A 110 14.52 -7.84 14.40
N GLU A 111 15.55 -8.18 13.61
CA GLU A 111 15.93 -7.39 12.43
C GLU A 111 14.78 -7.37 11.40
N PHE A 112 14.13 -8.51 11.18
CA PHE A 112 12.97 -8.60 10.28
C PHE A 112 11.85 -7.67 10.73
N LEU A 113 11.48 -7.70 12.01
CA LEU A 113 10.45 -6.84 12.58
C LEU A 113 10.84 -5.37 12.52
N ALA A 114 12.10 -5.03 12.81
CA ALA A 114 12.58 -3.66 12.71
C ALA A 114 12.45 -3.11 11.29
N ILE A 115 12.81 -3.89 10.26
CA ILE A 115 12.66 -3.46 8.86
C ILE A 115 11.17 -3.36 8.46
N LEU A 116 10.31 -4.29 8.92
CA LEU A 116 8.87 -4.22 8.67
C LEU A 116 8.24 -2.96 9.30
N LEU A 117 8.61 -2.64 10.53
CA LEU A 117 8.17 -1.41 11.21
C LEU A 117 8.71 -0.16 10.52
N THR A 118 9.95 -0.19 9.99
CA THR A 118 10.51 0.92 9.21
C THR A 118 9.76 1.11 7.88
N ALA A 119 9.39 0.03 7.20
CA ALA A 119 8.52 0.10 6.02
C ALA A 119 7.14 0.71 6.37
N THR A 120 6.56 0.31 7.49
CA THR A 120 5.29 0.85 8.00
C THR A 120 5.41 2.34 8.29
N LEU A 121 6.48 2.75 8.96
CA LEU A 121 6.79 4.14 9.26
C LEU A 121 6.88 5.00 7.99
N GLY A 122 7.60 4.52 6.96
CA GLY A 122 7.67 5.18 5.66
C GLY A 122 6.29 5.36 5.01
N GLY A 123 5.44 4.34 5.08
CA GLY A 123 4.06 4.41 4.57
C GLY A 123 3.18 5.39 5.35
N MET A 124 3.33 5.46 6.68
CA MET A 124 2.59 6.40 7.52
C MET A 124 3.00 7.85 7.22
N PHE A 125 4.30 8.15 7.14
CA PHE A 125 4.77 9.48 6.74
C PHE A 125 4.33 9.85 5.33
N LEU A 126 4.35 8.91 4.38
CA LEU A 126 3.93 9.15 3.00
C LEU A 126 2.46 9.57 2.91
N SER A 127 1.60 9.05 3.80
CA SER A 127 0.16 9.36 3.82
C SER A 127 -0.17 10.79 4.22
N GLY A 128 0.69 11.44 5.00
CA GLY A 128 0.53 12.83 5.42
C GLY A 128 1.53 13.81 4.79
N ALA A 129 2.43 13.34 3.93
CA ALA A 129 3.45 14.18 3.31
C ALA A 129 2.84 15.28 2.42
N ASP A 130 3.13 16.54 2.73
CA ASP A 130 2.60 17.73 2.03
C ASP A 130 3.72 18.59 1.39
N GLU A 131 4.91 18.01 1.28
CA GLU A 131 6.11 18.61 0.69
C GLU A 131 6.88 17.58 -0.14
N LEU A 132 7.49 18.01 -1.28
CA LEU A 132 8.19 17.12 -2.21
C LEU A 132 9.30 16.29 -1.55
N VAL A 133 10.10 16.89 -0.64
CA VAL A 133 11.19 16.18 0.04
C VAL A 133 10.62 15.12 0.97
N THR A 134 9.60 15.46 1.76
CA THR A 134 8.92 14.53 2.67
C THR A 134 8.27 13.38 1.90
N VAL A 135 7.61 13.67 0.76
CA VAL A 135 7.05 12.66 -0.15
C VAL A 135 8.12 11.68 -0.60
N PHE A 136 9.26 12.18 -1.10
CA PHE A 136 10.31 11.31 -1.64
C PHE A 136 11.00 10.49 -0.56
N VAL A 137 11.39 11.09 0.56
CA VAL A 137 12.06 10.40 1.66
C VAL A 137 11.15 9.31 2.25
N SER A 138 9.86 9.60 2.43
CA SER A 138 8.89 8.64 2.95
C SER A 138 8.67 7.48 1.98
N LEU A 139 8.56 7.78 0.67
CA LEU A 139 8.44 6.78 -0.39
C LEU A 139 9.65 5.85 -0.43
N GLU A 140 10.86 6.40 -0.35
CA GLU A 140 12.10 5.62 -0.36
C GLU A 140 12.28 4.81 0.93
N THR A 141 11.91 5.36 2.08
CA THR A 141 11.92 4.61 3.36
C THR A 141 11.05 3.36 3.26
N LEU A 142 9.83 3.48 2.73
CA LEU A 142 8.95 2.35 2.46
C LEU A 142 9.55 1.38 1.42
N SER A 143 10.13 1.92 0.34
CA SER A 143 10.59 1.13 -0.81
C SER A 143 11.86 0.34 -0.48
N ILE A 144 12.89 0.98 0.08
CA ILE A 144 14.16 0.35 0.44
C ILE A 144 13.93 -0.73 1.52
N SER A 145 13.12 -0.43 2.53
CA SER A 145 12.75 -1.42 3.55
C SER A 145 12.01 -2.62 2.92
N SER A 146 11.14 -2.38 1.94
CA SER A 146 10.45 -3.44 1.20
C SER A 146 11.40 -4.30 0.36
N TYR A 147 12.44 -3.71 -0.26
CA TYR A 147 13.47 -4.45 -1.00
C TYR A 147 14.27 -5.37 -0.07
N LEU A 148 14.66 -4.85 1.10
CA LEU A 148 15.38 -5.62 2.12
C LEU A 148 14.52 -6.79 2.66
N LEU A 149 13.23 -6.55 2.93
CA LEU A 149 12.31 -7.60 3.36
C LEU A 149 12.13 -8.68 2.29
N THR A 150 12.02 -8.30 1.01
CA THR A 150 11.88 -9.22 -0.12
C THR A 150 13.08 -10.16 -0.21
N GLY A 151 14.29 -9.66 -0.05
CA GLY A 151 15.55 -10.44 -0.06
C GLY A 151 15.98 -10.98 1.30
N TYR A 152 15.10 -10.98 2.30
CA TYR A 152 15.51 -11.34 3.67
C TYR A 152 15.97 -12.79 3.83
N MET A 153 15.42 -13.70 3.02
CA MET A 153 15.81 -15.11 2.99
C MET A 153 17.06 -15.31 2.13
N LYS A 154 18.22 -14.85 2.62
CA LYS A 154 19.50 -14.80 1.88
C LYS A 154 19.95 -16.12 1.26
N ARG A 155 19.51 -17.27 1.80
CA ARG A 155 19.85 -18.61 1.30
C ARG A 155 18.89 -19.12 0.22
N ASP A 156 17.77 -18.42 0.01
CA ASP A 156 16.80 -18.77 -1.03
C ASP A 156 17.09 -17.95 -2.32
N PRO A 157 17.52 -18.61 -3.42
CA PRO A 157 17.79 -17.94 -4.68
C PRO A 157 16.56 -17.17 -5.22
N ARG A 158 15.35 -17.68 -4.98
CA ARG A 158 14.11 -17.04 -5.43
C ARG A 158 13.88 -15.70 -4.71
N SER A 159 14.15 -15.65 -3.40
CA SER A 159 14.07 -14.42 -2.62
C SER A 159 15.09 -13.37 -3.08
N ASN A 160 16.32 -13.80 -3.39
CA ASN A 160 17.37 -12.91 -3.89
C ASN A 160 17.04 -12.38 -5.31
N GLU A 161 16.53 -13.23 -6.20
CA GLU A 161 16.10 -12.83 -7.55
C GLU A 161 14.93 -11.84 -7.47
N ALA A 162 13.92 -12.11 -6.63
CA ALA A 162 12.78 -11.25 -6.41
C ALA A 162 13.22 -9.86 -5.88
N ALA A 163 14.14 -9.85 -4.92
CA ALA A 163 14.68 -8.61 -4.36
C ALA A 163 15.44 -7.79 -5.40
N LEU A 164 16.26 -8.45 -6.22
CA LEU A 164 17.02 -7.77 -7.27
C LEU A 164 16.09 -7.17 -8.33
N LYS A 165 15.08 -7.93 -8.79
CA LYS A 165 14.07 -7.43 -9.73
C LYS A 165 13.31 -6.25 -9.14
N TYR A 166 12.88 -6.35 -7.87
CA TYR A 166 12.15 -5.28 -7.20
C TYR A 166 13.00 -4.04 -7.04
N LEU A 167 14.27 -4.19 -6.62
CA LEU A 167 15.22 -3.08 -6.47
C LEU A 167 15.48 -2.38 -7.81
N LEU A 168 15.80 -3.12 -8.87
CA LEU A 168 16.18 -2.51 -10.16
C LEU A 168 15.01 -1.76 -10.81
N ILE A 169 13.82 -2.39 -10.86
CA ILE A 169 12.63 -1.74 -11.43
C ILE A 169 12.17 -0.59 -10.52
N GLY A 170 12.24 -0.78 -9.20
CA GLY A 170 11.86 0.23 -8.23
C GLY A 170 12.77 1.45 -8.25
N ALA A 171 14.10 1.26 -8.29
CA ALA A 171 15.06 2.36 -8.38
C ALA A 171 14.90 3.17 -9.69
N ALA A 172 14.65 2.49 -10.82
CA ALA A 172 14.35 3.17 -12.07
C ALA A 172 13.05 3.98 -11.97
N SER A 173 12.00 3.41 -11.36
CA SER A 173 10.73 4.11 -11.14
C SER A 173 10.87 5.30 -10.20
N ALA A 174 11.65 5.16 -9.13
CA ALA A 174 11.95 6.25 -8.18
C ALA A 174 12.73 7.40 -8.85
N ALA A 175 13.69 7.08 -9.71
CA ALA A 175 14.43 8.09 -10.48
C ALA A 175 13.52 8.87 -11.42
N ILE A 176 12.59 8.17 -12.12
CA ILE A 176 11.57 8.79 -12.98
C ILE A 176 10.65 9.68 -12.15
N PHE A 177 10.16 9.20 -11.01
CA PHE A 177 9.31 9.96 -10.10
C PHE A 177 10.01 11.21 -9.57
N LEU A 178 11.26 11.08 -9.12
CA LEU A 178 12.08 12.20 -8.61
C LEU A 178 12.32 13.24 -9.70
N TYR A 179 12.55 12.82 -10.95
CA TYR A 179 12.68 13.73 -12.06
C TYR A 179 11.39 14.52 -12.32
N GLY A 180 10.22 13.85 -12.25
CA GLY A 180 8.91 14.54 -12.30
C GLY A 180 8.74 15.59 -11.20
N MET A 181 9.13 15.26 -9.96
CA MET A 181 9.10 16.22 -8.85
C MET A 181 10.10 17.38 -9.04
N SER A 182 11.27 17.13 -9.63
CA SER A 182 12.24 18.19 -9.91
C SER A 182 11.72 19.18 -10.96
N LEU A 183 10.93 18.71 -11.93
CA LEU A 183 10.24 19.59 -12.88
C LEU A 183 9.19 20.45 -12.19
N LEU A 184 8.40 19.89 -11.25
CA LEU A 184 7.45 20.66 -10.45
C LEU A 184 8.15 21.76 -9.65
N TYR A 185 9.27 21.41 -8.99
CA TYR A 185 10.10 22.37 -8.27
C TYR A 185 10.58 23.51 -9.17
N GLY A 186 11.09 23.19 -10.36
CA GLY A 186 11.54 24.20 -11.33
C GLY A 186 10.41 25.08 -11.87
N LEU A 187 9.26 24.49 -12.20
CA LEU A 187 8.09 25.21 -12.72
C LEU A 187 7.43 26.13 -11.69
N SER A 188 7.54 25.79 -10.41
CA SER A 188 6.99 26.59 -9.31
C SER A 188 7.94 27.68 -8.77
N GLY A 189 9.09 27.89 -9.41
CA GLY A 189 10.06 28.86 -8.92
C GLY A 189 10.76 28.46 -7.62
N GLY A 190 10.93 27.15 -7.37
CA GLY A 190 11.63 26.62 -6.21
C GLY A 190 10.74 26.34 -5.00
N GLN A 191 9.44 26.19 -5.18
CA GLN A 191 8.54 25.78 -4.10
C GLN A 191 8.64 24.28 -3.84
N THR A 192 8.61 23.87 -2.56
CA THR A 192 8.60 22.46 -2.15
C THR A 192 7.24 22.02 -1.62
N LYS A 193 6.43 22.92 -1.05
CA LYS A 193 5.08 22.61 -0.56
C LYS A 193 4.13 22.39 -1.73
N LEU A 194 3.33 21.32 -1.65
CA LEU A 194 2.43 20.91 -2.74
C LEU A 194 1.40 22.00 -3.10
N SER A 195 0.80 22.64 -2.11
CA SER A 195 -0.16 23.74 -2.32
C SER A 195 0.49 24.98 -2.94
N ALA A 196 1.68 25.35 -2.46
CA ALA A 196 2.41 26.50 -3.02
C ALA A 196 2.87 26.26 -4.48
N ILE A 197 3.23 25.00 -4.81
CA ILE A 197 3.52 24.61 -6.21
C ILE A 197 2.32 24.86 -7.11
N ALA A 198 1.13 24.38 -6.71
CA ALA A 198 -0.10 24.56 -7.48
C ALA A 198 -0.45 26.04 -7.66
N GLU A 199 -0.32 26.83 -6.60
CA GLU A 199 -0.59 28.28 -6.62
C GLU A 199 0.36 29.02 -7.56
N GLN A 200 1.67 28.77 -7.48
CA GLN A 200 2.66 29.43 -8.33
C GLN A 200 2.50 29.05 -9.81
N ILE A 201 2.20 27.79 -10.12
CA ILE A 201 1.93 27.35 -11.48
C ILE A 201 0.65 28.02 -12.04
N ALA A 202 -0.39 28.15 -11.21
CA ALA A 202 -1.63 28.81 -11.60
C ALA A 202 -1.43 30.31 -11.88
N LEU A 203 -0.58 30.99 -11.12
CA LEU A 203 -0.27 32.42 -11.31
C LEU A 203 0.59 32.66 -12.55
N ALA A 204 1.40 31.71 -12.97
CA ALA A 204 2.35 31.88 -14.06
C ALA A 204 1.73 31.76 -15.47
N ASN A 205 0.59 31.07 -15.62
CA ASN A 205 0.01 30.75 -16.94
C ASN A 205 -1.50 30.55 -16.90
N ASP A 206 -2.21 31.14 -17.87
CA ASP A 206 -3.64 30.89 -18.11
C ASP A 206 -3.93 29.48 -18.67
N SER A 207 -2.92 28.79 -19.18
CA SER A 207 -3.01 27.44 -19.74
C SER A 207 -1.94 26.53 -19.13
N ALA A 208 -2.26 25.23 -18.94
CA ALA A 208 -1.32 24.25 -18.39
C ALA A 208 -0.03 24.18 -19.24
N PRO A 209 1.15 24.49 -18.69
CA PRO A 209 2.37 24.46 -19.45
C PRO A 209 2.74 23.02 -19.84
N ILE A 210 3.35 22.80 -21.01
CA ILE A 210 3.81 21.48 -21.47
C ILE A 210 4.70 20.82 -20.42
N GLY A 211 5.54 21.60 -19.73
CA GLY A 211 6.38 21.13 -18.64
C GLY A 211 5.60 20.47 -17.50
N LEU A 212 4.40 20.98 -17.18
CA LEU A 212 3.53 20.40 -16.17
C LEU A 212 2.97 19.03 -16.60
N ILE A 213 2.61 18.89 -17.89
CA ILE A 213 2.17 17.60 -18.44
C ILE A 213 3.30 16.57 -18.42
N ILE A 214 4.53 16.99 -18.74
CA ILE A 214 5.71 16.10 -18.67
C ILE A 214 5.97 15.69 -17.22
N ALA A 215 5.95 16.63 -16.27
CA ALA A 215 6.08 16.35 -14.85
C ALA A 215 5.00 15.35 -14.37
N LEU A 216 3.76 15.57 -14.80
CA LEU A 216 2.62 14.68 -14.49
C LEU A 216 2.87 13.25 -14.97
N VAL A 217 3.32 13.06 -16.21
CA VAL A 217 3.59 11.72 -16.78
C VAL A 217 4.64 10.98 -15.94
N PHE A 218 5.72 11.64 -15.55
CA PHE A 218 6.76 11.04 -14.71
C PHE A 218 6.28 10.73 -13.30
N VAL A 219 5.49 11.60 -12.71
CA VAL A 219 4.87 11.39 -11.39
C VAL A 219 3.89 10.22 -11.44
N ILE A 220 3.04 10.15 -12.47
CA ILE A 220 2.11 9.02 -12.66
C ILE A 220 2.87 7.70 -12.82
N ALA A 221 3.98 7.67 -13.54
CA ALA A 221 4.78 6.44 -13.70
C ALA A 221 5.26 5.89 -12.34
N GLY A 222 5.74 6.76 -11.44
CA GLY A 222 6.15 6.37 -10.09
C GLY A 222 4.99 5.89 -9.22
N ILE A 223 3.86 6.60 -9.24
CA ILE A 223 2.64 6.20 -8.52
C ILE A 223 2.12 4.87 -9.07
N ALA A 224 2.03 4.71 -10.38
CA ALA A 224 1.55 3.50 -11.05
C ALA A 224 2.41 2.27 -10.72
N PHE A 225 3.75 2.43 -10.63
CA PHE A 225 4.63 1.39 -10.11
C PHE A 225 4.26 1.01 -8.68
N LYS A 226 4.05 1.98 -7.78
CA LYS A 226 3.78 1.72 -6.37
C LYS A 226 2.47 1.01 -6.12
N VAL A 227 1.41 1.34 -6.87
CA VAL A 227 0.10 0.64 -6.77
C VAL A 227 0.04 -0.62 -7.64
N ALA A 228 1.08 -0.92 -8.42
CA ALA A 228 1.16 -2.01 -9.38
C ALA A 228 0.12 -1.91 -10.51
N ALA A 229 -0.10 -0.70 -11.05
CA ALA A 229 -0.97 -0.50 -12.19
C ALA A 229 -0.30 -0.91 -13.50
N VAL A 230 -1.07 -1.47 -14.44
CA VAL A 230 -0.58 -1.82 -15.78
C VAL A 230 -0.30 -0.54 -16.58
N PRO A 231 0.88 -0.41 -17.24
CA PRO A 231 1.91 -1.43 -17.51
C PRO A 231 3.02 -1.55 -16.47
N PHE A 232 3.02 -0.77 -15.41
CA PHE A 232 4.08 -0.72 -14.39
C PHE A 232 4.01 -1.84 -13.34
N HIS A 233 3.21 -2.87 -13.58
CA HIS A 233 2.92 -4.00 -12.67
C HIS A 233 3.92 -5.16 -12.75
N GLN A 234 4.83 -5.17 -13.73
CA GLN A 234 5.64 -6.35 -14.09
C GLN A 234 6.44 -6.97 -12.94
N TRP A 235 6.84 -6.14 -11.96
CA TRP A 235 7.54 -6.60 -10.77
C TRP A 235 6.67 -7.45 -9.83
N THR A 236 5.37 -7.22 -9.80
CA THR A 236 4.47 -7.73 -8.75
C THR A 236 4.35 -9.27 -8.75
N PRO A 237 4.13 -9.97 -9.88
CA PRO A 237 4.02 -11.43 -9.87
C PRO A 237 5.31 -12.13 -9.44
N ASP A 238 6.46 -11.66 -9.93
CA ASP A 238 7.77 -12.27 -9.62
C ASP A 238 8.17 -12.00 -8.17
N VAL A 239 7.94 -10.78 -7.68
CA VAL A 239 8.22 -10.41 -6.28
C VAL A 239 7.30 -11.18 -5.34
N TYR A 240 6.01 -11.33 -5.65
CA TYR A 240 5.09 -12.07 -4.78
C TYR A 240 5.43 -13.56 -4.73
N GLU A 241 5.86 -14.15 -5.84
CA GLU A 241 6.26 -15.56 -5.87
C GLU A 241 7.55 -15.81 -5.08
N GLY A 242 8.58 -14.98 -5.29
CA GLY A 242 9.90 -15.20 -4.71
C GLY A 242 10.09 -14.69 -3.29
N SER A 243 9.31 -13.68 -2.86
CA SER A 243 9.45 -13.10 -1.51
C SER A 243 8.91 -14.02 -0.42
N PRO A 244 9.38 -13.83 0.84
CA PRO A 244 8.74 -14.43 2.01
C PRO A 244 7.26 -14.05 2.06
N THR A 245 6.38 -15.04 2.23
CA THR A 245 4.93 -14.82 2.12
C THR A 245 4.38 -13.75 3.09
N PRO A 246 4.87 -13.61 4.35
CA PRO A 246 4.45 -12.49 5.21
C PRO A 246 4.81 -11.11 4.63
N VAL A 247 5.94 -10.98 3.95
CA VAL A 247 6.33 -9.74 3.26
C VAL A 247 5.34 -9.43 2.14
N VAL A 248 4.99 -10.44 1.33
CA VAL A 248 3.99 -10.31 0.27
C VAL A 248 2.65 -9.83 0.82
N ALA A 249 2.22 -10.39 1.96
CA ALA A 249 1.00 -9.97 2.63
C ALA A 249 1.03 -8.47 2.96
N PHE A 250 2.09 -7.97 3.59
CA PHE A 250 2.27 -6.55 3.89
C PHE A 250 2.32 -5.67 2.63
N LEU A 251 3.12 -6.08 1.61
CA LEU A 251 3.25 -5.32 0.37
C LEU A 251 1.91 -5.19 -0.38
N SER A 252 1.10 -6.24 -0.33
CA SER A 252 -0.17 -6.29 -1.04
C SER A 252 -1.23 -5.34 -0.49
N VAL A 253 -1.14 -4.97 0.79
CA VAL A 253 -2.09 -4.08 1.49
C VAL A 253 -1.41 -2.79 1.93
N GLY A 254 -0.46 -2.85 2.86
CA GLY A 254 0.14 -1.67 3.49
C GLY A 254 0.87 -0.77 2.48
N SER A 255 1.73 -1.36 1.64
CA SER A 255 2.46 -0.60 0.61
C SER A 255 1.53 -0.02 -0.46
N LYS A 256 0.48 -0.77 -0.90
CA LYS A 256 -0.50 -0.25 -1.87
C LYS A 256 -1.36 0.86 -1.27
N THR A 257 -1.78 0.71 -0.03
CA THR A 257 -2.53 1.75 0.69
C THR A 257 -1.73 3.06 0.74
N ALA A 258 -0.43 2.99 1.05
CA ALA A 258 0.46 4.15 1.01
C ALA A 258 0.60 4.74 -0.40
N GLY A 259 0.62 3.89 -1.45
CA GLY A 259 0.61 4.33 -2.84
C GLY A 259 -0.67 5.07 -3.24
N PHE A 260 -1.84 4.63 -2.79
CA PHE A 260 -3.10 5.34 -3.01
C PHE A 260 -3.19 6.64 -2.21
N ALA A 261 -2.69 6.67 -0.97
CA ALA A 261 -2.59 7.90 -0.19
C ALA A 261 -1.72 8.95 -0.92
N LEU A 262 -0.56 8.53 -1.41
CA LEU A 262 0.33 9.37 -2.24
C LEU A 262 -0.40 9.90 -3.48
N ALA A 263 -1.09 9.01 -4.22
CA ALA A 263 -1.81 9.38 -5.44
C ALA A 263 -2.86 10.47 -5.15
N ILE A 264 -3.70 10.25 -4.15
CA ILE A 264 -4.77 11.18 -3.78
C ILE A 264 -4.16 12.52 -3.38
N ARG A 265 -3.22 12.53 -2.42
CA ARG A 265 -2.65 13.79 -1.91
C ARG A 265 -1.88 14.55 -2.98
N LEU A 266 -0.95 13.91 -3.66
CA LEU A 266 -0.09 14.59 -4.62
C LEU A 266 -0.86 15.12 -5.84
N LEU A 267 -1.76 14.31 -6.42
CA LEU A 267 -2.47 14.71 -7.64
C LEU A 267 -3.55 15.75 -7.36
N LEU A 268 -4.24 15.66 -6.23
CA LEU A 268 -5.26 16.68 -5.89
C LEU A 268 -4.63 18.01 -5.49
N THR A 269 -3.49 17.98 -4.80
CA THR A 269 -2.89 19.20 -4.27
C THR A 269 -1.95 19.87 -5.27
N ALA A 270 -1.07 19.12 -5.95
CA ALA A 270 -0.06 19.70 -6.84
C ALA A 270 -0.51 19.80 -8.30
N PHE A 271 -1.50 19.02 -8.75
CA PHE A 271 -1.95 18.97 -10.15
C PHE A 271 -3.43 19.30 -10.38
N PRO A 272 -4.05 20.26 -9.66
CA PRO A 272 -5.47 20.60 -9.87
C PRO A 272 -5.76 21.13 -11.26
N MET A 273 -4.84 21.89 -11.88
CA MET A 273 -5.01 22.48 -13.23
C MET A 273 -5.10 21.45 -14.34
N VAL A 274 -4.56 20.24 -14.14
CA VAL A 274 -4.53 19.16 -15.12
C VAL A 274 -5.32 17.94 -14.63
N ALA A 275 -6.39 18.20 -13.86
CA ALA A 275 -7.21 17.15 -13.26
C ALA A 275 -7.85 16.24 -14.31
N GLU A 276 -8.35 16.77 -15.41
CA GLU A 276 -8.94 15.97 -16.50
C GLU A 276 -7.91 15.04 -17.15
N GLN A 277 -6.68 15.52 -17.35
CA GLN A 277 -5.62 14.77 -17.99
C GLN A 277 -5.18 13.58 -17.12
N TRP A 278 -4.90 13.79 -15.83
CA TRP A 278 -4.50 12.66 -14.98
C TRP A 278 -5.63 11.68 -14.71
N ARG A 279 -6.88 12.16 -14.62
CA ARG A 279 -8.06 11.26 -14.52
C ARG A 279 -8.19 10.38 -15.74
N PHE A 280 -7.99 10.93 -16.94
CA PHE A 280 -8.02 10.16 -18.19
C PHE A 280 -6.91 9.10 -18.22
N VAL A 281 -5.68 9.45 -17.85
CA VAL A 281 -4.57 8.50 -17.80
C VAL A 281 -4.86 7.38 -16.78
N PHE A 282 -5.30 7.73 -15.57
CA PHE A 282 -5.65 6.73 -14.57
C PHE A 282 -6.84 5.87 -14.98
N ALA A 283 -7.79 6.40 -15.75
CA ALA A 283 -8.88 5.61 -16.30
C ALA A 283 -8.36 4.51 -17.24
N ALA A 284 -7.42 4.84 -18.11
CA ALA A 284 -6.75 3.87 -18.98
C ALA A 284 -5.98 2.82 -18.16
N LEU A 285 -5.17 3.25 -17.18
CA LEU A 285 -4.43 2.35 -16.28
C LEU A 285 -5.38 1.43 -15.50
N ALA A 286 -6.51 1.93 -15.03
CA ALA A 286 -7.53 1.17 -14.31
C ALA A 286 -8.12 0.06 -15.18
N ILE A 287 -8.56 0.41 -16.40
CA ILE A 287 -9.11 -0.57 -17.37
C ILE A 287 -8.08 -1.65 -17.68
N LEU A 288 -6.86 -1.26 -18.02
CA LEU A 288 -5.78 -2.20 -18.33
C LEU A 288 -5.48 -3.11 -17.14
N SER A 289 -5.47 -2.58 -15.91
CA SER A 289 -5.19 -3.34 -14.69
C SER A 289 -6.33 -4.31 -14.37
N MET A 290 -7.59 -3.89 -14.51
CA MET A 290 -8.74 -4.75 -14.32
C MET A 290 -8.77 -5.90 -15.34
N VAL A 291 -8.52 -5.61 -16.61
CA VAL A 291 -8.55 -6.62 -17.68
C VAL A 291 -7.36 -7.58 -17.57
N LEU A 292 -6.13 -7.05 -17.61
CA LEU A 292 -4.92 -7.88 -17.61
C LEU A 292 -4.79 -8.66 -16.31
N GLY A 293 -5.00 -8.02 -15.15
CA GLY A 293 -4.91 -8.68 -13.85
C GLY A 293 -5.84 -9.90 -13.76
N ASN A 294 -7.10 -9.77 -14.19
CA ASN A 294 -8.05 -10.88 -14.10
C ASN A 294 -7.84 -11.95 -15.18
N VAL A 295 -7.51 -11.56 -16.42
CA VAL A 295 -7.27 -12.52 -17.50
C VAL A 295 -6.04 -13.38 -17.23
N VAL A 296 -4.94 -12.77 -16.79
CA VAL A 296 -3.70 -13.51 -16.52
C VAL A 296 -3.82 -14.36 -15.26
N ALA A 297 -4.61 -13.94 -14.26
CA ALA A 297 -4.89 -14.74 -13.06
C ALA A 297 -5.50 -16.11 -13.39
N LEU A 298 -6.32 -16.22 -14.46
CA LEU A 298 -6.93 -17.48 -14.90
C LEU A 298 -5.92 -18.58 -15.22
N ALA A 299 -4.75 -18.22 -15.71
CA ALA A 299 -3.70 -19.15 -16.15
C ALA A 299 -2.69 -19.51 -15.04
N GLN A 300 -2.81 -18.93 -13.84
CA GLN A 300 -1.84 -19.18 -12.80
C GLN A 300 -2.00 -20.54 -12.12
N THR A 301 -0.88 -21.16 -11.78
CA THR A 301 -0.79 -22.43 -11.06
C THR A 301 -0.30 -22.28 -9.61
N SER A 302 0.40 -21.18 -9.30
CA SER A 302 0.82 -20.82 -7.95
C SER A 302 -0.22 -19.91 -7.29
N MET A 303 -0.58 -20.19 -6.04
CA MET A 303 -1.51 -19.35 -5.25
C MET A 303 -0.95 -17.95 -5.04
N LYS A 304 0.36 -17.81 -4.82
CA LYS A 304 1.00 -16.50 -4.66
C LYS A 304 0.93 -15.66 -5.94
N ARG A 305 1.17 -16.24 -7.10
CA ARG A 305 1.05 -15.54 -8.39
C ARG A 305 -0.41 -15.21 -8.71
N LEU A 306 -1.34 -16.11 -8.40
CA LEU A 306 -2.78 -15.84 -8.55
C LEU A 306 -3.18 -14.62 -7.72
N LEU A 307 -2.81 -14.56 -6.44
CA LEU A 307 -3.09 -13.41 -5.57
C LEU A 307 -2.35 -12.15 -6.02
N ALA A 308 -1.18 -12.26 -6.66
CA ALA A 308 -0.47 -11.12 -7.26
C ALA A 308 -1.27 -10.49 -8.40
N TYR A 309 -1.71 -11.28 -9.37
CA TYR A 309 -2.54 -10.78 -10.48
C TYR A 309 -3.91 -10.31 -10.01
N SER A 310 -4.51 -11.02 -9.04
CA SER A 310 -5.70 -10.56 -8.36
C SER A 310 -5.50 -9.15 -7.78
N SER A 311 -4.38 -8.92 -7.08
CA SER A 311 -4.09 -7.63 -6.46
C SER A 311 -3.87 -6.49 -7.47
N ILE A 312 -3.45 -6.79 -8.71
CA ILE A 312 -3.39 -5.85 -9.83
C ILE A 312 -4.82 -5.48 -10.28
N GLY A 313 -5.68 -6.48 -10.45
CA GLY A 313 -7.10 -6.26 -10.78
C GLY A 313 -7.84 -5.45 -9.71
N GLN A 314 -7.60 -5.74 -8.43
CA GLN A 314 -8.19 -4.99 -7.31
C GLN A 314 -7.70 -3.53 -7.27
N ALA A 315 -6.41 -3.28 -7.56
CA ALA A 315 -5.91 -1.92 -7.70
C ALA A 315 -6.63 -1.15 -8.82
N GLY A 316 -6.95 -1.83 -9.94
CA GLY A 316 -7.77 -1.27 -11.01
C GLY A 316 -9.17 -0.86 -10.55
N ILE A 317 -9.83 -1.68 -9.72
CA ILE A 317 -11.14 -1.36 -9.13
C ILE A 317 -11.05 -0.16 -8.18
N ILE A 318 -10.03 -0.14 -7.31
CA ILE A 318 -9.80 0.97 -6.35
C ILE A 318 -9.57 2.29 -7.10
N MET A 319 -8.85 2.26 -8.23
CA MET A 319 -8.63 3.44 -9.06
C MET A 319 -9.94 4.07 -9.55
N ILE A 320 -11.02 3.32 -9.74
CA ILE A 320 -12.33 3.89 -10.12
C ILE A 320 -12.77 4.96 -9.11
N GLY A 321 -12.77 4.62 -7.81
CA GLY A 321 -13.18 5.56 -6.75
C GLY A 321 -12.28 6.80 -6.68
N PHE A 322 -10.98 6.63 -6.93
CA PHE A 322 -10.03 7.74 -6.96
C PHE A 322 -10.25 8.68 -8.17
N ILE A 323 -10.47 8.14 -9.37
CA ILE A 323 -10.63 8.89 -10.63
C ILE A 323 -11.87 9.78 -10.59
N ILE A 324 -12.94 9.34 -9.94
CA ILE A 324 -14.20 10.08 -9.85
C ILE A 324 -14.00 11.47 -9.23
N GLY A 325 -13.10 11.60 -8.25
CA GLY A 325 -12.75 12.89 -7.66
C GLY A 325 -13.86 13.53 -6.82
N THR A 326 -14.74 12.73 -6.25
CA THR A 326 -15.81 13.16 -5.33
C THR A 326 -15.59 12.59 -3.93
N ASP A 327 -16.19 13.19 -2.91
CA ASP A 327 -16.12 12.67 -1.54
C ASP A 327 -16.63 11.24 -1.43
N ALA A 328 -17.69 10.89 -2.16
CA ALA A 328 -18.20 9.53 -2.25
C ALA A 328 -17.17 8.58 -2.90
N GLY A 329 -16.44 9.06 -3.91
CA GLY A 329 -15.34 8.31 -4.54
C GLY A 329 -14.22 8.00 -3.55
N TYR A 330 -13.70 9.02 -2.87
CA TYR A 330 -12.62 8.83 -1.88
C TYR A 330 -13.07 7.97 -0.69
N SER A 331 -14.28 8.17 -0.18
CA SER A 331 -14.87 7.34 0.87
C SER A 331 -14.97 5.88 0.44
N SER A 332 -15.33 5.62 -0.82
CA SER A 332 -15.40 4.26 -1.37
C SER A 332 -14.02 3.59 -1.48
N VAL A 333 -12.97 4.34 -1.85
CA VAL A 333 -11.58 3.88 -1.84
C VAL A 333 -11.15 3.45 -0.44
N ILE A 334 -11.37 4.33 0.55
CA ILE A 334 -11.00 4.06 1.94
C ILE A 334 -11.73 2.81 2.46
N PHE A 335 -13.05 2.76 2.27
CA PHE A 335 -13.86 1.62 2.70
C PHE A 335 -13.39 0.31 2.06
N TYR A 336 -13.07 0.35 0.76
CA TYR A 336 -12.59 -0.85 0.07
C TYR A 336 -11.20 -1.27 0.54
N LEU A 337 -10.27 -0.34 0.75
CA LEU A 337 -8.93 -0.64 1.28
C LEU A 337 -9.00 -1.25 2.68
N PHE A 338 -9.91 -0.76 3.53
CA PHE A 338 -10.14 -1.33 4.86
C PHE A 338 -10.65 -2.77 4.79
N ILE A 339 -11.64 -3.06 3.94
CA ILE A 339 -12.12 -4.43 3.72
C ILE A 339 -11.03 -5.30 3.08
N TYR A 340 -10.32 -4.76 2.10
CA TYR A 340 -9.24 -5.45 1.39
C TYR A 340 -8.13 -5.90 2.33
N LEU A 341 -7.84 -5.13 3.38
CA LEU A 341 -6.91 -5.52 4.44
C LEU A 341 -7.26 -6.91 5.01
N PHE A 342 -8.49 -7.10 5.46
CA PHE A 342 -8.89 -8.35 6.11
C PHE A 342 -8.95 -9.52 5.13
N MET A 343 -9.58 -9.35 3.97
CA MET A 343 -9.74 -10.45 3.03
C MET A 343 -8.42 -10.87 2.39
N ASN A 344 -7.53 -9.94 2.10
CA ASN A 344 -6.26 -10.25 1.45
C ASN A 344 -5.23 -10.79 2.44
N LEU A 345 -5.07 -10.17 3.63
CA LEU A 345 -4.20 -10.70 4.68
C LEU A 345 -4.70 -12.05 5.19
N GLY A 346 -6.02 -12.24 5.28
CA GLY A 346 -6.62 -13.52 5.62
C GLY A 346 -6.28 -14.62 4.61
N ALA A 347 -6.38 -14.33 3.32
CA ALA A 347 -5.98 -15.25 2.26
C ALA A 347 -4.48 -15.61 2.35
N PHE A 348 -3.60 -14.61 2.50
CA PHE A 348 -2.16 -14.88 2.66
C PHE A 348 -1.84 -15.64 3.95
N THR A 349 -2.56 -15.41 5.05
CA THR A 349 -2.40 -16.20 6.29
C THR A 349 -2.68 -17.68 6.02
N CYS A 350 -3.76 -17.98 5.29
CA CYS A 350 -4.09 -19.36 4.91
C CYS A 350 -3.01 -19.97 3.99
N VAL A 351 -2.48 -19.20 3.03
CA VAL A 351 -1.38 -19.65 2.17
C VAL A 351 -0.12 -19.93 2.99
N ILE A 352 0.23 -19.09 3.97
CA ILE A 352 1.36 -19.32 4.87
C ILE A 352 1.17 -20.61 5.66
N LEU A 353 0.01 -20.80 6.30
CA LEU A 353 -0.27 -21.99 7.09
C LEU A 353 -0.23 -23.27 6.25
N PHE A 354 -0.73 -23.21 5.02
CA PHE A 354 -0.66 -24.30 4.06
C PHE A 354 0.79 -24.59 3.66
N SER A 355 1.54 -23.60 3.22
CA SER A 355 2.92 -23.76 2.76
C SER A 355 3.87 -24.22 3.86
N LEU A 356 3.64 -23.81 5.12
CA LEU A 356 4.39 -24.29 6.28
C LEU A 356 4.17 -25.79 6.54
N ARG A 357 3.03 -26.37 6.17
CA ARG A 357 2.71 -27.78 6.34
C ARG A 357 3.12 -28.64 5.18
N THR A 358 2.94 -28.14 3.94
CA THR A 358 3.12 -28.93 2.70
C THR A 358 4.44 -28.63 1.98
N GLY A 359 5.05 -27.45 2.21
CA GLY A 359 6.26 -27.01 1.51
C GLY A 359 6.00 -26.45 0.12
N THR A 360 4.73 -26.29 -0.32
CA THR A 360 4.37 -25.84 -1.66
C THR A 360 3.30 -24.75 -1.62
N ASP A 361 3.18 -23.99 -2.70
CA ASP A 361 2.14 -22.98 -2.94
C ASP A 361 1.32 -23.27 -4.22
N GLN A 362 1.50 -24.49 -4.78
CA GLN A 362 0.79 -24.92 -6.00
C GLN A 362 -0.69 -25.13 -5.73
N ILE A 363 -1.55 -24.59 -6.60
CA ILE A 363 -3.02 -24.67 -6.45
C ILE A 363 -3.51 -26.12 -6.47
N SER A 364 -2.90 -26.99 -7.27
CA SER A 364 -3.27 -28.41 -7.35
C SER A 364 -3.16 -29.15 -6.01
N GLU A 365 -2.25 -28.73 -5.14
CA GLU A 365 -2.01 -29.37 -3.84
C GLU A 365 -3.07 -28.99 -2.77
N TYR A 366 -3.92 -27.99 -3.05
CA TYR A 366 -5.06 -27.64 -2.20
C TYR A 366 -6.24 -28.61 -2.37
N SER A 367 -6.17 -29.51 -3.37
CA SER A 367 -7.21 -30.51 -3.58
C SER A 367 -7.36 -31.41 -2.36
N GLY A 368 -8.60 -31.59 -1.90
CA GLY A 368 -8.91 -32.40 -0.71
C GLY A 368 -8.55 -31.72 0.63
N LEU A 369 -8.18 -30.43 0.65
CA LEU A 369 -7.83 -29.71 1.88
C LEU A 369 -8.98 -29.75 2.92
N TYR A 370 -10.24 -29.71 2.47
CA TYR A 370 -11.41 -29.79 3.37
C TYR A 370 -11.39 -31.06 4.25
N GLN A 371 -10.93 -32.18 3.71
CA GLN A 371 -10.86 -33.43 4.46
C GLN A 371 -9.75 -33.42 5.52
N LYS A 372 -8.67 -32.66 5.28
CA LYS A 372 -7.50 -32.60 6.16
C LYS A 372 -7.57 -31.47 7.18
N ASP A 373 -8.06 -30.30 6.76
CA ASP A 373 -8.20 -29.10 7.60
C ASP A 373 -9.42 -28.28 7.16
N PRO A 374 -10.62 -28.62 7.68
CA PRO A 374 -11.84 -27.94 7.29
C PRO A 374 -11.87 -26.46 7.70
N LEU A 375 -11.23 -26.08 8.83
CA LEU A 375 -11.19 -24.70 9.29
C LEU A 375 -10.33 -23.84 8.36
N LEU A 376 -9.14 -24.31 7.98
CA LEU A 376 -8.27 -23.61 7.04
C LEU A 376 -8.95 -23.44 5.67
N THR A 377 -9.66 -24.48 5.22
CA THR A 377 -10.41 -24.43 3.95
C THR A 377 -11.53 -23.40 4.04
N LEU A 378 -12.30 -23.38 5.12
CA LEU A 378 -13.38 -22.42 5.31
C LEU A 378 -12.84 -20.98 5.31
N CYS A 379 -11.78 -20.71 6.08
CA CYS A 379 -11.16 -19.38 6.13
C CYS A 379 -10.65 -18.93 4.77
N LEU A 380 -9.92 -19.80 4.04
CA LEU A 380 -9.42 -19.50 2.70
C LEU A 380 -10.57 -19.22 1.74
N SER A 381 -11.60 -20.08 1.73
CA SER A 381 -12.77 -19.92 0.86
C SER A 381 -13.51 -18.62 1.12
N VAL A 382 -13.76 -18.27 2.38
CA VAL A 382 -14.42 -17.00 2.74
C VAL A 382 -13.59 -15.80 2.25
N CYS A 383 -12.26 -15.83 2.42
CA CYS A 383 -11.40 -14.74 1.95
C CYS A 383 -11.41 -14.63 0.42
N LEU A 384 -11.29 -15.74 -0.32
CA LEU A 384 -11.27 -15.77 -1.78
C LEU A 384 -12.63 -15.36 -2.37
N LEU A 385 -13.74 -15.86 -1.81
CA LEU A 385 -15.09 -15.49 -2.24
C LEU A 385 -15.38 -14.01 -1.94
N SER A 386 -14.86 -13.48 -0.84
CA SER A 386 -14.93 -12.05 -0.52
C SER A 386 -14.15 -11.21 -1.53
N LEU A 387 -12.92 -11.61 -1.91
CA LEU A 387 -12.16 -10.98 -2.98
C LEU A 387 -12.89 -11.03 -4.33
N GLY A 388 -13.61 -12.13 -4.60
CA GLY A 388 -14.50 -12.27 -5.76
C GLY A 388 -15.67 -11.30 -5.73
N GLY A 389 -16.11 -10.89 -4.54
CA GLY A 389 -17.27 -10.01 -4.36
C GLY A 389 -18.60 -10.78 -4.38
N ILE A 390 -18.65 -11.94 -3.72
CA ILE A 390 -19.88 -12.74 -3.60
C ILE A 390 -20.67 -12.31 -2.36
N PRO A 391 -21.99 -12.03 -2.48
CA PRO A 391 -22.85 -11.77 -1.33
C PRO A 391 -22.91 -12.99 -0.39
N PRO A 392 -23.02 -12.83 0.91
CA PRO A 392 -23.11 -11.59 1.70
C PRO A 392 -21.77 -11.11 2.27
N LEU A 393 -20.64 -11.43 1.63
CA LEU A 393 -19.31 -11.14 2.15
C LEU A 393 -18.93 -9.65 1.99
N ALA A 394 -17.99 -9.20 2.83
CA ALA A 394 -17.60 -7.78 2.91
C ALA A 394 -17.09 -7.20 1.56
N GLY A 395 -16.35 -7.99 0.77
CA GLY A 395 -15.83 -7.55 -0.53
C GLY A 395 -16.93 -7.20 -1.55
N PHE A 396 -18.11 -7.81 -1.45
CA PHE A 396 -19.28 -7.45 -2.25
C PHE A 396 -19.72 -6.00 -1.95
N PHE A 397 -19.89 -5.66 -0.68
CA PHE A 397 -20.30 -4.30 -0.28
C PHE A 397 -19.26 -3.25 -0.68
N GLY A 398 -17.96 -3.58 -0.53
CA GLY A 398 -16.89 -2.70 -0.97
C GLY A 398 -16.91 -2.42 -2.47
N LYS A 399 -17.08 -3.47 -3.30
CA LYS A 399 -17.19 -3.31 -4.76
C LYS A 399 -18.44 -2.53 -5.15
N ILE A 400 -19.59 -2.82 -4.55
CA ILE A 400 -20.83 -2.08 -4.83
C ILE A 400 -20.65 -0.60 -4.50
N TYR A 401 -20.02 -0.25 -3.39
CA TYR A 401 -19.83 1.14 -3.02
C TYR A 401 -18.98 1.89 -4.07
N ILE A 402 -17.86 1.30 -4.53
CA ILE A 402 -17.04 1.90 -5.60
C ILE A 402 -17.83 2.01 -6.91
N PHE A 403 -18.54 0.95 -7.32
CA PHE A 403 -19.30 0.96 -8.56
C PHE A 403 -20.47 1.92 -8.51
N TRP A 404 -21.15 2.03 -7.36
CA TRP A 404 -22.22 2.99 -7.17
C TRP A 404 -21.72 4.43 -7.25
N ALA A 405 -20.63 4.75 -6.58
CA ALA A 405 -19.98 6.07 -6.68
C ALA A 405 -19.59 6.38 -8.13
N GLY A 406 -19.00 5.39 -8.85
CA GLY A 406 -18.65 5.52 -10.25
C GLY A 406 -19.85 5.74 -11.17
N TRP A 407 -20.93 5.03 -10.90
CA TRP A 407 -22.19 5.19 -11.66
C TRP A 407 -22.79 6.59 -11.49
N GLN A 408 -22.87 7.06 -10.25
CA GLN A 408 -23.38 8.42 -9.94
C GLN A 408 -22.54 9.53 -10.57
N ALA A 409 -21.24 9.32 -10.70
CA ALA A 409 -20.32 10.27 -11.33
C ALA A 409 -20.27 10.18 -12.88
N GLY A 410 -21.05 9.29 -13.49
CA GLY A 410 -21.08 9.10 -14.95
C GLY A 410 -19.91 8.29 -15.53
N ALA A 411 -19.10 7.63 -14.71
CA ALA A 411 -17.97 6.81 -15.14
C ALA A 411 -18.42 5.40 -15.60
N TYR A 412 -19.44 5.31 -16.44
CA TYR A 412 -20.13 4.08 -16.83
C TYR A 412 -19.19 3.04 -17.43
N THR A 413 -18.25 3.45 -18.29
CA THR A 413 -17.30 2.53 -18.92
C THR A 413 -16.42 1.83 -17.89
N LEU A 414 -15.88 2.58 -16.89
CA LEU A 414 -15.06 2.03 -15.82
C LEU A 414 -15.86 1.04 -14.97
N VAL A 415 -17.09 1.40 -14.62
CA VAL A 415 -17.98 0.54 -13.83
C VAL A 415 -18.31 -0.74 -14.59
N LEU A 416 -18.64 -0.64 -15.90
CA LEU A 416 -18.95 -1.81 -16.72
C LEU A 416 -17.76 -2.78 -16.82
N VAL A 417 -16.57 -2.27 -17.10
CA VAL A 417 -15.35 -3.08 -17.13
C VAL A 417 -15.09 -3.71 -15.76
N GLY A 418 -15.26 -2.95 -14.67
CA GLY A 418 -15.11 -3.45 -13.31
C GLY A 418 -16.09 -4.58 -12.98
N LEU A 419 -17.34 -4.47 -13.39
CA LEU A 419 -18.36 -5.52 -13.20
C LEU A 419 -18.01 -6.80 -13.99
N ILE A 420 -17.69 -6.67 -15.28
CA ILE A 420 -17.32 -7.81 -16.13
C ILE A 420 -16.09 -8.53 -15.57
N THR A 421 -15.04 -7.78 -15.23
CA THR A 421 -13.79 -8.36 -14.70
C THR A 421 -13.98 -8.94 -13.31
N SER A 422 -14.88 -8.41 -12.48
CA SER A 422 -15.26 -9.00 -11.20
C SER A 422 -15.95 -10.36 -11.38
N VAL A 423 -16.83 -10.52 -12.38
CA VAL A 423 -17.42 -11.82 -12.71
C VAL A 423 -16.36 -12.82 -13.15
N ILE A 424 -15.41 -12.40 -13.99
CA ILE A 424 -14.28 -13.23 -14.39
C ILE A 424 -13.47 -13.66 -13.14
N SER A 425 -13.27 -12.76 -12.16
CA SER A 425 -12.52 -13.06 -10.96
C SER A 425 -13.13 -14.17 -10.10
N ILE A 426 -14.44 -14.29 -10.07
CA ILE A 426 -15.14 -15.33 -9.32
C ILE A 426 -14.66 -16.72 -9.78
N TYR A 427 -14.49 -16.91 -11.09
CA TYR A 427 -14.08 -18.20 -11.64
C TYR A 427 -12.75 -18.71 -11.08
N TYR A 428 -11.71 -17.87 -11.08
CA TYR A 428 -10.39 -18.33 -10.59
C TYR A 428 -10.30 -18.40 -9.06
N TYR A 429 -11.19 -17.75 -8.33
CA TYR A 429 -11.27 -17.89 -6.87
C TYR A 429 -12.02 -19.15 -6.42
N ILE A 430 -12.92 -19.68 -7.25
CA ILE A 430 -13.69 -20.91 -6.94
C ILE A 430 -12.97 -22.16 -7.45
N ARG A 431 -12.20 -22.04 -8.53
CA ARG A 431 -11.43 -23.13 -9.13
C ARG A 431 -10.44 -23.78 -8.16
#